data_1b34ba208bc3f260821e6821861b5282
#
_entry.id   1b34ba208bc3f260821e6821861b5282
#
_cell.length_a   1.000
_cell.length_b   1.000
_cell.length_c   1.000
_cell.angle_alpha   90.00
_cell.angle_beta   90.00
_cell.angle_gamma   90.00
#
_symmetry.space_group_name_H-M   'P 1'
#
loop_
_entity.id
_entity.type
_entity.pdbx_description
1 polymer ?
#
loop_
_entity_poly.entity_id
_entity_poly.type
_entity_poly.pdbx_seq_one_letter_code
_entity_poly.pdbx_strand_id
1 'polypeptide(L)'
;MTDYNGSADSTMGRGRPHLSPTHWLLGLVSLLLRSSGELTRVVGEMHHTWSDAPLPWDKSHQADISRAPKPYLLIKLLFEHSANKLHQALDMVPATEKVSQPLHRVRSAMNGVFGDKLVEWDHPLAMSMELVDEQGHDVHLQPLQAASEKGVVLFIHGLCLSEGDWQGHHHHLFVEGLRQQGYGVAWLRYNTGLPIWENGELLDRFLTANWNADGDKKLLLMGHSMGGLVIRSGCHYAQSQSPVQSPWLSTLTHAAYIASPHDGAPMEKIGNLANSLLGVTPYARPLMALGNIRSLGIRSLRHANVTPPHDDSHQQIPLPFYEGCEHLLLGARRFYEPGQRWLGDGLVPEESAMGGPHFPGSHPKVQRHMLDDVGHITLLKDARLYDSLQRWLN
;
A
#
# COMPACT_ATOMS: atom_id res chain seq x y z
N MET A 1 21.82 -10.17 -9.17
CA MET A 1 20.67 -10.54 -10.01
C MET A 1 20.16 -11.88 -9.49
N THR A 2 19.29 -11.87 -8.50
CA THR A 2 18.60 -13.07 -7.99
C THR A 2 17.24 -13.07 -8.65
N ASP A 3 16.98 -14.15 -9.39
CA ASP A 3 15.72 -14.38 -10.11
C ASP A 3 14.52 -14.37 -9.16
N TYR A 4 13.75 -13.28 -9.17
CA TYR A 4 12.51 -13.10 -8.43
C TYR A 4 11.28 -13.62 -9.21
N ASN A 5 11.46 -14.59 -10.09
CA ASN A 5 10.42 -15.07 -11.02
C ASN A 5 9.43 -16.09 -10.42
N GLY A 6 9.44 -16.33 -9.11
CA GLY A 6 8.67 -17.43 -8.50
C GLY A 6 7.39 -17.08 -7.74
N SER A 7 7.11 -15.80 -7.39
CA SER A 7 6.02 -15.49 -6.44
C SER A 7 4.84 -14.71 -7.01
N ALA A 8 4.90 -14.22 -8.24
CA ALA A 8 3.86 -13.35 -8.79
C ALA A 8 2.52 -14.05 -9.09
N ASP A 9 2.54 -15.38 -9.30
CA ASP A 9 1.34 -16.13 -9.68
C ASP A 9 0.44 -16.51 -8.48
N SER A 10 0.97 -16.50 -7.26
CA SER A 10 0.22 -16.83 -6.05
C SER A 10 -0.59 -15.65 -5.48
N THR A 11 -0.34 -14.42 -5.94
CA THR A 11 -0.99 -13.21 -5.44
C THR A 11 -2.23 -12.81 -6.26
N MET A 12 -2.46 -13.45 -7.42
CA MET A 12 -3.68 -13.27 -8.21
C MET A 12 -4.70 -14.37 -7.92
N GLY A 13 -5.81 -14.01 -7.30
CA GLY A 13 -7.11 -14.60 -7.63
C GLY A 13 -7.52 -15.91 -6.97
N ARG A 14 -6.97 -16.28 -5.81
CA ARG A 14 -7.76 -17.03 -4.84
C ARG A 14 -7.92 -16.15 -3.63
N GLY A 15 -9.08 -15.49 -3.50
CA GLY A 15 -9.45 -14.82 -2.26
C GLY A 15 -9.11 -15.74 -1.09
N ARG A 16 -8.12 -15.38 -0.26
CA ARG A 16 -7.82 -16.19 0.92
C ARG A 16 -9.06 -16.16 1.79
N PRO A 17 -9.53 -17.29 2.31
CA PRO A 17 -10.77 -17.36 3.05
C PRO A 17 -10.78 -16.36 4.20
N HIS A 18 -11.94 -15.82 4.52
CA HIS A 18 -12.09 -14.90 5.64
C HIS A 18 -11.53 -15.50 6.91
N LEU A 19 -10.59 -14.81 7.53
CA LEU A 19 -9.84 -15.30 8.67
C LEU A 19 -10.72 -15.29 9.93
N SER A 20 -10.97 -16.43 10.54
CA SER A 20 -11.64 -16.50 11.84
C SER A 20 -10.81 -15.84 12.94
N PRO A 21 -11.39 -15.50 14.11
CA PRO A 21 -10.63 -15.02 15.27
C PRO A 21 -9.47 -15.95 15.66
N THR A 22 -9.65 -17.26 15.47
CA THR A 22 -8.61 -18.28 15.70
C THR A 22 -7.46 -18.14 14.69
N HIS A 23 -7.76 -17.97 13.41
CA HIS A 23 -6.74 -17.68 12.38
C HIS A 23 -5.94 -16.43 12.72
N TRP A 24 -6.62 -15.39 13.23
CA TRP A 24 -5.98 -14.17 13.67
C TRP A 24 -5.01 -14.40 14.81
N LEU A 25 -5.46 -15.07 15.89
CA LEU A 25 -4.62 -15.32 17.05
C LEU A 25 -3.39 -16.16 16.67
N LEU A 26 -3.62 -17.28 15.99
CA LEU A 26 -2.56 -18.17 15.56
C LEU A 26 -1.62 -17.49 14.54
N GLY A 27 -2.16 -16.70 13.62
CA GLY A 27 -1.38 -15.89 12.69
C GLY A 27 -0.49 -14.88 13.40
N LEU A 28 -1.00 -14.15 14.39
CA LEU A 28 -0.19 -13.23 15.21
C LEU A 28 0.93 -13.95 15.96
N VAL A 29 0.63 -15.10 16.56
CA VAL A 29 1.66 -15.90 17.26
C VAL A 29 2.71 -16.41 16.27
N SER A 30 2.32 -16.89 15.10
CA SER A 30 3.24 -17.30 14.04
C SER A 30 4.14 -16.14 13.58
N LEU A 31 3.58 -14.96 13.38
CA LEU A 31 4.34 -13.76 13.01
C LEU A 31 5.35 -13.37 14.09
N LEU A 32 4.95 -13.40 15.37
CA LEU A 32 5.84 -13.10 16.49
C LEU A 32 7.00 -14.12 16.56
N LEU A 33 6.73 -15.40 16.35
CA LEU A 33 7.76 -16.43 16.33
C LEU A 33 8.75 -16.21 15.18
N ARG A 34 8.28 -15.96 13.96
CA ARG A 34 9.15 -15.67 12.80
C ARG A 34 9.98 -14.41 13.00
N SER A 35 9.36 -13.34 13.48
CA SER A 35 10.05 -12.09 13.77
C SER A 35 11.10 -12.25 14.86
N SER A 36 10.85 -13.09 15.88
CA SER A 36 11.83 -13.41 16.92
C SER A 36 13.00 -14.22 16.35
N GLY A 37 12.76 -15.12 15.40
CA GLY A 37 13.80 -15.83 14.66
C GLY A 37 14.71 -14.88 13.88
N GLU A 38 14.14 -13.92 13.17
CA GLU A 38 14.91 -12.90 12.43
C GLU A 38 15.70 -11.98 13.37
N LEU A 39 15.11 -11.55 14.48
CA LEU A 39 15.83 -10.76 15.49
C LEU A 39 17.00 -11.55 16.09
N THR A 40 16.79 -12.84 16.36
CA THR A 40 17.85 -13.74 16.88
C THR A 40 19.00 -13.86 15.86
N ARG A 41 18.71 -13.92 14.56
CA ARG A 41 19.72 -13.93 13.50
C ARG A 41 20.52 -12.63 13.51
N VAL A 42 19.84 -11.47 13.51
CA VAL A 42 20.50 -10.15 13.52
C VAL A 42 21.39 -9.99 14.75
N VAL A 43 20.90 -10.35 15.93
CA VAL A 43 21.72 -10.30 17.19
C VAL A 43 22.89 -11.27 17.08
N GLY A 44 22.71 -12.44 16.50
CA GLY A 44 23.80 -13.39 16.28
C GLY A 44 24.89 -12.86 15.33
N GLU A 45 24.49 -12.20 14.25
CA GLU A 45 25.42 -11.55 13.31
C GLU A 45 26.17 -10.39 13.98
N MET A 46 25.48 -9.56 14.75
CA MET A 46 26.10 -8.49 15.54
C MET A 46 27.11 -9.07 16.56
N HIS A 47 26.74 -10.13 17.27
CA HIS A 47 27.64 -10.80 18.21
C HIS A 47 28.89 -11.33 17.52
N HIS A 48 28.73 -12.01 16.37
CA HIS A 48 29.84 -12.49 15.56
C HIS A 48 30.75 -11.33 15.13
N THR A 49 30.17 -10.27 14.59
CA THR A 49 30.92 -9.06 14.19
C THR A 49 31.69 -8.46 15.35
N TRP A 50 31.13 -8.44 16.55
CA TRP A 50 31.80 -7.93 17.75
C TRP A 50 32.86 -8.87 18.29
N SER A 51 32.65 -10.19 18.23
CA SER A 51 33.61 -11.21 18.70
C SER A 51 34.82 -11.32 17.78
N ASP A 52 34.62 -11.11 16.50
CA ASP A 52 35.66 -11.24 15.45
C ASP A 52 36.16 -9.86 14.99
N ALA A 53 35.73 -8.77 15.63
CA ALA A 53 36.18 -7.42 15.29
C ALA A 53 37.70 -7.33 15.46
N PRO A 54 38.47 -7.10 14.40
CA PRO A 54 39.91 -6.90 14.52
C PRO A 54 40.19 -5.69 15.38
N LEU A 55 41.25 -5.75 16.16
CA LEU A 55 41.71 -4.58 16.89
C LEU A 55 41.86 -3.39 15.92
N PRO A 56 41.59 -2.14 16.36
CA PRO A 56 41.41 -0.97 15.45
C PRO A 56 42.54 -0.70 14.45
N TRP A 57 43.65 -1.44 14.51
CA TRP A 57 44.82 -1.32 13.67
C TRP A 57 44.99 -2.47 12.67
N ASP A 58 44.13 -3.51 12.70
CA ASP A 58 44.23 -4.63 11.75
C ASP A 58 43.25 -4.42 10.59
N LYS A 59 43.80 -3.98 9.44
CA LYS A 59 43.04 -3.71 8.20
C LYS A 59 42.86 -4.93 7.30
N SER A 60 43.32 -6.13 7.72
CA SER A 60 43.43 -7.30 6.84
C SER A 60 42.21 -8.24 6.82
N HIS A 61 41.19 -8.03 7.68
CA HIS A 61 40.04 -8.88 7.75
C HIS A 61 38.78 -8.14 7.24
N GLN A 62 38.31 -8.51 6.06
CA GLN A 62 36.91 -8.33 5.68
C GLN A 62 36.09 -9.34 6.50
N ALA A 63 35.36 -8.87 7.51
CA ALA A 63 34.48 -9.70 8.30
C ALA A 63 33.38 -10.29 7.36
N ASP A 64 33.34 -11.60 7.28
CA ASP A 64 32.24 -12.31 6.61
C ASP A 64 30.99 -12.24 7.50
N ILE A 65 30.15 -11.24 7.25
CA ILE A 65 28.95 -10.88 8.05
C ILE A 65 27.85 -11.97 7.98
N SER A 66 28.05 -13.04 7.18
CA SER A 66 27.00 -14.03 6.89
C SER A 66 26.87 -15.18 7.90
N ARG A 67 27.70 -15.27 8.93
CA ARG A 67 27.75 -16.43 9.85
C ARG A 67 27.39 -16.09 11.29
N ALA A 68 26.09 -16.11 11.61
CA ALA A 68 25.66 -16.08 13.01
C ALA A 68 26.22 -17.30 13.80
N PRO A 69 26.67 -17.14 15.06
CA PRO A 69 27.11 -18.26 15.88
C PRO A 69 26.05 -19.36 16.01
N LYS A 70 26.50 -20.64 16.04
CA LYS A 70 25.63 -21.82 16.09
C LYS A 70 24.45 -21.75 17.07
N PRO A 71 24.58 -21.23 18.31
CA PRO A 71 23.47 -21.12 19.23
C PRO A 71 22.33 -20.22 18.71
N TYR A 72 22.65 -19.11 18.06
CA TYR A 72 21.65 -18.20 17.49
C TYR A 72 20.93 -18.84 16.30
N LEU A 73 21.67 -19.59 15.49
CA LEU A 73 21.08 -20.34 14.37
C LEU A 73 20.11 -21.40 14.88
N LEU A 74 20.45 -22.12 15.94
CA LEU A 74 19.57 -23.12 16.56
C LEU A 74 18.28 -22.48 17.12
N ILE A 75 18.40 -21.36 17.81
CA ILE A 75 17.24 -20.61 18.35
C ILE A 75 16.35 -20.11 17.20
N LYS A 76 16.95 -19.58 16.14
CA LYS A 76 16.23 -19.17 14.92
C LYS A 76 15.44 -20.34 14.35
N LEU A 77 16.08 -21.48 14.14
CA LEU A 77 15.46 -22.70 13.60
C LEU A 77 14.32 -23.21 14.47
N LEU A 78 14.43 -23.11 15.79
CA LEU A 78 13.35 -23.46 16.70
C LEU A 78 12.13 -22.55 16.55
N PHE A 79 12.36 -21.23 16.43
CA PHE A 79 11.29 -20.29 16.18
C PHE A 79 10.62 -20.52 14.81
N GLU A 80 11.40 -20.73 13.76
CA GLU A 80 10.88 -21.02 12.41
C GLU A 80 10.11 -22.34 12.37
N HIS A 81 10.63 -23.39 12.99
CA HIS A 81 9.94 -24.67 13.08
C HIS A 81 8.59 -24.56 13.81
N SER A 82 8.57 -23.84 14.94
CA SER A 82 7.35 -23.60 15.70
C SER A 82 6.34 -22.77 14.90
N ALA A 83 6.81 -21.73 14.18
CA ALA A 83 5.98 -20.92 13.30
C ALA A 83 5.39 -21.75 12.15
N ASN A 84 6.19 -22.63 11.53
CA ASN A 84 5.74 -23.49 10.44
C ASN A 84 4.70 -24.53 10.90
N LYS A 85 4.88 -25.13 12.09
CA LYS A 85 3.87 -26.03 12.67
C LYS A 85 2.57 -25.30 12.96
N LEU A 86 2.66 -24.07 13.46
CA LEU A 86 1.49 -23.25 13.72
C LEU A 86 0.78 -22.86 12.40
N HIS A 87 1.55 -22.59 11.35
CA HIS A 87 1.03 -22.33 10.02
C HIS A 87 0.25 -23.54 9.46
N GLN A 88 0.80 -24.75 9.56
CA GLN A 88 0.10 -25.98 9.19
C GLN A 88 -1.20 -26.18 9.99
N ALA A 89 -1.20 -25.84 11.27
CA ALA A 89 -2.41 -25.89 12.10
C ALA A 89 -3.47 -24.86 11.65
N LEU A 90 -3.05 -23.71 11.12
CA LEU A 90 -3.95 -22.70 10.56
C LEU A 90 -4.70 -23.20 9.33
N ASP A 91 -4.06 -23.98 8.47
CA ASP A 91 -4.70 -24.56 7.27
C ASP A 91 -5.83 -25.56 7.63
N MET A 92 -5.83 -26.08 8.86
CA MET A 92 -6.87 -26.97 9.36
C MET A 92 -8.07 -26.23 9.99
N VAL A 93 -7.97 -24.94 10.23
CA VAL A 93 -9.05 -24.16 10.84
C VAL A 93 -10.05 -23.76 9.75
N PRO A 94 -11.37 -24.07 9.91
CA PRO A 94 -12.36 -23.67 8.92
C PRO A 94 -12.42 -22.15 8.74
N ALA A 95 -12.50 -21.70 7.50
CA ALA A 95 -12.75 -20.31 7.17
C ALA A 95 -14.15 -19.90 7.68
N THR A 96 -14.28 -18.69 8.21
CA THR A 96 -15.57 -18.12 8.63
C THR A 96 -15.93 -16.93 7.76
N GLU A 97 -17.21 -16.77 7.46
CA GLU A 97 -17.71 -15.76 6.52
C GLU A 97 -17.63 -14.30 7.01
N LYS A 98 -17.31 -14.04 8.28
CA LYS A 98 -17.33 -12.67 8.82
C LYS A 98 -16.10 -12.35 9.66
N VAL A 99 -15.27 -11.46 9.15
CA VAL A 99 -14.21 -10.81 9.95
C VAL A 99 -14.71 -9.44 10.39
N SER A 100 -14.51 -9.10 11.66
CA SER A 100 -14.90 -7.78 12.16
C SER A 100 -14.03 -6.67 11.55
N GLN A 101 -14.63 -5.52 11.24
CA GLN A 101 -13.95 -4.33 10.70
C GLN A 101 -12.67 -3.95 11.50
N PRO A 102 -12.65 -3.98 12.85
CA PRO A 102 -11.43 -3.72 13.61
C PRO A 102 -10.26 -4.66 13.27
N LEU A 103 -10.54 -5.94 13.03
CA LEU A 103 -9.49 -6.91 12.68
C LEU A 103 -8.93 -6.66 11.27
N HIS A 104 -9.76 -6.22 10.32
CA HIS A 104 -9.28 -5.82 9.00
C HIS A 104 -8.32 -4.64 9.07
N ARG A 105 -8.61 -3.61 9.86
CA ARG A 105 -7.69 -2.48 10.08
C ARG A 105 -6.36 -2.93 10.66
N VAL A 106 -6.38 -3.85 11.62
CA VAL A 106 -5.13 -4.43 12.18
C VAL A 106 -4.34 -5.16 11.09
N ARG A 107 -5.00 -5.99 10.28
CA ARG A 107 -4.37 -6.70 9.16
C ARG A 107 -3.76 -5.73 8.14
N SER A 108 -4.48 -4.66 7.77
CA SER A 108 -3.98 -3.64 6.86
C SER A 108 -2.76 -2.91 7.41
N ALA A 109 -2.79 -2.52 8.69
CA ALA A 109 -1.64 -1.90 9.36
C ALA A 109 -0.43 -2.85 9.41
N MET A 110 -0.65 -4.13 9.74
CA MET A 110 0.41 -5.16 9.74
C MET A 110 0.98 -5.39 8.34
N ASN A 111 0.13 -5.46 7.31
CA ASN A 111 0.59 -5.56 5.93
C ASN A 111 1.39 -4.32 5.52
N GLY A 112 1.01 -3.12 5.94
CA GLY A 112 1.80 -1.92 5.67
C GLY A 112 3.23 -2.01 6.20
N VAL A 113 3.44 -2.63 7.36
CA VAL A 113 4.76 -2.71 8.02
C VAL A 113 5.55 -3.97 7.66
N PHE A 114 4.88 -5.10 7.47
CA PHE A 114 5.49 -6.43 7.29
C PHE A 114 5.02 -7.13 6.01
N GLY A 115 4.29 -6.45 5.13
CA GLY A 115 3.58 -7.10 4.04
C GLY A 115 4.47 -7.82 3.03
N ASP A 116 5.65 -7.30 2.75
CA ASP A 116 6.69 -7.95 1.96
C ASP A 116 7.15 -9.26 2.61
N LYS A 117 7.39 -9.26 3.93
CA LYS A 117 7.76 -10.44 4.69
C LYS A 117 6.62 -11.43 4.82
N LEU A 118 5.38 -10.95 4.98
CA LEU A 118 4.21 -11.82 5.00
C LEU A 118 4.05 -12.59 3.69
N VAL A 119 4.35 -11.96 2.54
CA VAL A 119 4.35 -12.63 1.24
C VAL A 119 5.52 -13.59 1.11
N GLU A 120 6.75 -13.17 1.46
CA GLU A 120 7.95 -14.02 1.45
C GLU A 120 7.76 -15.32 2.26
N TRP A 121 7.02 -15.22 3.36
CA TRP A 121 6.75 -16.36 4.25
C TRP A 121 5.47 -17.13 3.89
N ASP A 122 4.81 -16.79 2.81
CA ASP A 122 3.47 -17.31 2.44
C ASP A 122 2.48 -17.26 3.62
N HIS A 123 2.55 -16.21 4.42
CA HIS A 123 1.83 -16.09 5.67
C HIS A 123 0.34 -15.82 5.46
N PRO A 124 -0.60 -16.48 6.21
CA PRO A 124 -2.03 -16.33 6.00
C PRO A 124 -2.56 -14.90 6.23
N LEU A 125 -1.84 -14.07 6.99
CA LEU A 125 -2.18 -12.65 7.16
C LEU A 125 -1.77 -11.78 5.97
N ALA A 126 -0.98 -12.28 5.00
CA ALA A 126 -0.68 -11.52 3.78
C ALA A 126 -1.98 -11.20 3.03
N MET A 127 -2.08 -9.96 2.53
CA MET A 127 -3.23 -9.51 1.77
C MET A 127 -2.96 -9.69 0.27
N SER A 128 -3.97 -10.16 -0.45
CA SER A 128 -4.03 -10.12 -1.91
C SER A 128 -4.76 -8.86 -2.38
N MET A 129 -4.61 -8.53 -3.66
CA MET A 129 -5.38 -7.46 -4.28
C MET A 129 -6.79 -7.96 -4.60
N GLU A 130 -7.80 -7.28 -4.03
CA GLU A 130 -9.21 -7.63 -4.17
C GLU A 130 -10.09 -6.37 -4.10
N LEU A 131 -11.32 -6.46 -4.62
CA LEU A 131 -12.31 -5.41 -4.45
C LEU A 131 -13.32 -5.78 -3.38
N VAL A 132 -13.72 -4.76 -2.63
CA VAL A 132 -14.75 -4.89 -1.59
C VAL A 132 -15.76 -3.77 -1.69
N ASP A 133 -16.94 -3.99 -1.10
CA ASP A 133 -17.95 -2.97 -0.89
C ASP A 133 -17.66 -2.13 0.38
N GLU A 134 -18.52 -1.19 0.69
CA GLU A 134 -18.44 -0.32 1.87
C GLU A 134 -18.49 -1.10 3.18
N GLN A 135 -19.08 -2.29 3.19
CA GLN A 135 -19.20 -3.19 4.33
C GLN A 135 -18.00 -4.17 4.43
N GLY A 136 -17.14 -4.19 3.41
CA GLY A 136 -15.97 -5.06 3.33
C GLY A 136 -16.26 -6.44 2.75
N HIS A 137 -17.42 -6.63 2.09
CA HIS A 137 -17.73 -7.87 1.36
C HIS A 137 -17.06 -7.85 -0.01
N ASP A 138 -16.68 -9.02 -0.48
CA ASP A 138 -16.02 -9.17 -1.77
C ASP A 138 -16.93 -8.71 -2.94
N VAL A 139 -16.34 -7.96 -3.85
CA VAL A 139 -16.99 -7.46 -5.06
C VAL A 139 -16.22 -7.94 -6.28
N HIS A 140 -16.94 -8.46 -7.27
CA HIS A 140 -16.36 -8.80 -8.56
C HIS A 140 -16.55 -7.64 -9.55
N LEU A 141 -15.45 -7.23 -10.20
CA LEU A 141 -15.42 -6.02 -11.03
C LEU A 141 -16.35 -6.14 -12.26
N GLN A 142 -16.33 -7.28 -12.94
CA GLN A 142 -17.17 -7.49 -14.15
C GLN A 142 -18.67 -7.40 -13.85
N PRO A 143 -19.24 -8.10 -12.84
CA PRO A 143 -20.64 -7.91 -12.43
C PRO A 143 -20.97 -6.48 -12.03
N LEU A 144 -20.08 -5.81 -11.27
CA LEU A 144 -20.27 -4.42 -10.85
C LEU A 144 -20.31 -3.48 -12.08
N GLN A 145 -19.39 -3.66 -13.02
CA GLN A 145 -19.36 -2.90 -14.27
C GLN A 145 -20.61 -3.15 -15.10
N ALA A 146 -21.06 -4.40 -15.22
CA ALA A 146 -22.25 -4.75 -15.98
C ALA A 146 -23.52 -4.12 -15.38
N ALA A 147 -23.63 -4.07 -14.06
CA ALA A 147 -24.77 -3.48 -13.35
C ALA A 147 -24.76 -1.94 -13.37
N SER A 148 -23.63 -1.30 -13.64
CA SER A 148 -23.53 0.16 -13.69
C SER A 148 -24.00 0.71 -15.04
N GLU A 149 -24.53 1.94 -15.07
CA GLU A 149 -24.90 2.62 -16.32
C GLU A 149 -23.70 3.28 -16.99
N LYS A 150 -22.88 4.01 -16.20
CA LYS A 150 -21.78 4.84 -16.70
C LYS A 150 -20.40 4.20 -16.58
N GLY A 151 -20.20 3.31 -15.62
CA GLY A 151 -18.91 2.70 -15.32
C GLY A 151 -18.65 2.55 -13.84
N VAL A 152 -17.39 2.45 -13.43
CA VAL A 152 -17.00 2.13 -12.06
C VAL A 152 -16.01 3.15 -11.49
N VAL A 153 -16.21 3.51 -10.25
CA VAL A 153 -15.26 4.30 -9.43
C VAL A 153 -14.59 3.35 -8.44
N LEU A 154 -13.25 3.32 -8.45
CA LEU A 154 -12.44 2.57 -7.50
C LEU A 154 -11.71 3.51 -6.54
N PHE A 155 -11.93 3.32 -5.24
CA PHE A 155 -11.18 3.99 -4.18
C PHE A 155 -9.99 3.15 -3.75
N ILE A 156 -8.80 3.75 -3.68
CA ILE A 156 -7.52 3.08 -3.36
C ILE A 156 -6.92 3.75 -2.14
N HIS A 157 -6.79 3.00 -1.04
CA HIS A 157 -6.30 3.53 0.25
C HIS A 157 -4.78 3.72 0.28
N GLY A 158 -4.29 4.41 1.32
CA GLY A 158 -2.87 4.65 1.56
C GLY A 158 -2.18 3.56 2.39
N LEU A 159 -0.89 3.79 2.67
CA LEU A 159 -0.05 2.91 3.49
C LEU A 159 -0.69 2.64 4.87
N CYS A 160 -0.71 1.39 5.28
CA CYS A 160 -1.28 0.91 6.56
C CYS A 160 -2.79 1.17 6.74
N LEU A 161 -3.47 1.71 5.75
CA LEU A 161 -4.90 1.99 5.76
C LEU A 161 -5.71 0.85 5.13
N SER A 162 -7.02 1.00 5.18
CA SER A 162 -8.01 0.07 4.61
C SER A 162 -9.16 0.84 3.96
N GLU A 163 -10.08 0.12 3.32
CA GLU A 163 -11.35 0.65 2.84
C GLU A 163 -12.13 1.37 3.96
N GLY A 164 -12.03 0.87 5.20
CA GLY A 164 -12.72 1.45 6.35
C GLY A 164 -12.24 2.85 6.75
N ASP A 165 -11.08 3.31 6.25
CA ASP A 165 -10.59 4.66 6.54
C ASP A 165 -11.24 5.73 5.68
N TRP A 166 -11.86 5.34 4.57
CA TRP A 166 -12.73 6.20 3.76
C TRP A 166 -14.09 6.46 4.42
N GLN A 167 -14.50 5.63 5.41
CA GLN A 167 -15.81 5.73 6.03
C GLN A 167 -15.99 7.05 6.79
N GLY A 168 -17.06 7.77 6.44
CA GLY A 168 -17.46 9.02 7.04
C GLY A 168 -18.72 9.55 6.38
N HIS A 169 -19.44 10.46 7.07
CA HIS A 169 -20.71 10.99 6.56
C HIS A 169 -20.57 11.60 5.16
N HIS A 170 -19.58 12.45 4.94
CA HIS A 170 -19.39 13.12 3.64
C HIS A 170 -18.97 12.16 2.53
N HIS A 171 -18.16 11.14 2.86
CA HIS A 171 -17.81 10.08 1.92
C HIS A 171 -19.05 9.28 1.50
N HIS A 172 -19.88 8.89 2.48
CA HIS A 172 -21.12 8.16 2.19
C HIS A 172 -22.04 8.96 1.26
N LEU A 173 -22.27 10.25 1.53
CA LEU A 173 -23.06 11.11 0.65
C LEU A 173 -22.49 11.21 -0.77
N PHE A 174 -21.17 11.32 -0.89
CA PHE A 174 -20.49 11.36 -2.18
C PHE A 174 -20.67 10.05 -2.96
N VAL A 175 -20.49 8.91 -2.30
CA VAL A 175 -20.68 7.57 -2.89
C VAL A 175 -22.14 7.37 -3.34
N GLU A 176 -23.13 7.77 -2.53
CA GLU A 176 -24.53 7.72 -2.92
C GLU A 176 -24.81 8.61 -4.14
N GLY A 177 -24.21 9.79 -4.21
CA GLY A 177 -24.29 10.67 -5.38
C GLY A 177 -23.71 10.02 -6.64
N LEU A 178 -22.57 9.31 -6.53
CA LEU A 178 -22.00 8.55 -7.64
C LEU A 178 -22.93 7.41 -8.11
N ARG A 179 -23.52 6.67 -7.17
CA ARG A 179 -24.48 5.60 -7.47
C ARG A 179 -25.72 6.13 -8.17
N GLN A 180 -26.28 7.26 -7.69
CA GLN A 180 -27.42 7.94 -8.33
C GLN A 180 -27.09 8.44 -9.73
N GLN A 181 -25.83 8.76 -10.01
CA GLN A 181 -25.37 9.10 -11.36
C GLN A 181 -25.14 7.89 -12.26
N GLY A 182 -25.34 6.67 -11.77
CA GLY A 182 -25.18 5.42 -12.55
C GLY A 182 -23.79 4.80 -12.48
N TYR A 183 -22.94 5.20 -11.53
CA TYR A 183 -21.65 4.54 -11.31
C TYR A 183 -21.76 3.38 -10.33
N GLY A 184 -21.08 2.27 -10.63
CA GLY A 184 -20.71 1.27 -9.63
C GLY A 184 -19.56 1.79 -8.78
N VAL A 185 -19.52 1.43 -7.49
CA VAL A 185 -18.47 1.91 -6.57
C VAL A 185 -17.90 0.73 -5.80
N ALA A 186 -16.56 0.64 -5.74
CA ALA A 186 -15.85 -0.36 -4.94
C ALA A 186 -14.54 0.22 -4.39
N TRP A 187 -13.99 -0.49 -3.41
CA TRP A 187 -12.72 -0.15 -2.77
C TRP A 187 -11.69 -1.24 -3.04
N LEU A 188 -10.50 -0.84 -3.46
CA LEU A 188 -9.38 -1.74 -3.65
C LEU A 188 -8.72 -2.00 -2.30
N ARG A 189 -8.69 -3.27 -1.90
CA ARG A 189 -7.92 -3.77 -0.77
C ARG A 189 -6.64 -4.38 -1.32
N TYR A 190 -5.48 -4.06 -0.75
CA TYR A 190 -4.20 -4.54 -1.25
C TYR A 190 -3.11 -4.51 -0.17
N ASN A 191 -1.99 -5.18 -0.42
CA ASN A 191 -0.85 -5.24 0.49
C ASN A 191 0.04 -4.00 0.35
N THR A 192 -0.14 -3.01 1.21
CA THR A 192 0.63 -1.76 1.19
C THR A 192 2.09 -1.92 1.64
N GLY A 193 2.50 -3.09 2.12
CA GLY A 193 3.90 -3.39 2.45
C GLY A 193 4.72 -3.87 1.26
N LEU A 194 4.07 -4.22 0.14
CA LEU A 194 4.77 -4.40 -1.12
C LEU A 194 5.21 -3.05 -1.70
N PRO A 195 6.28 -3.01 -2.50
CA PRO A 195 6.70 -1.81 -3.19
C PRO A 195 5.58 -1.20 -4.05
N ILE A 196 5.62 0.13 -4.23
CA ILE A 196 4.64 0.84 -5.07
C ILE A 196 4.61 0.25 -6.48
N TRP A 197 5.77 -0.05 -7.07
CA TRP A 197 5.85 -0.60 -8.44
C TRP A 197 5.25 -2.01 -8.55
N GLU A 198 5.40 -2.87 -7.54
CA GLU A 198 4.75 -4.18 -7.54
C GLU A 198 3.23 -4.05 -7.41
N ASN A 199 2.76 -3.17 -6.53
CA ASN A 199 1.33 -2.88 -6.41
C ASN A 199 0.75 -2.26 -7.69
N GLY A 200 1.53 -1.42 -8.40
CA GLY A 200 1.14 -0.87 -9.69
C GLY A 200 1.03 -1.94 -10.79
N GLU A 201 2.01 -2.84 -10.87
CA GLU A 201 1.95 -3.98 -11.79
C GLU A 201 0.78 -4.91 -11.47
N LEU A 202 0.53 -5.17 -10.18
CA LEU A 202 -0.63 -5.95 -9.73
C LEU A 202 -1.95 -5.27 -10.09
N LEU A 203 -2.03 -3.93 -9.97
CA LEU A 203 -3.22 -3.16 -10.37
C LEU A 203 -3.47 -3.27 -11.87
N ASP A 204 -2.44 -3.13 -12.69
CA ASP A 204 -2.56 -3.29 -14.14
C ASP A 204 -3.04 -4.70 -14.50
N ARG A 205 -2.43 -5.74 -13.96
CA ARG A 205 -2.84 -7.13 -14.17
C ARG A 205 -4.27 -7.38 -13.68
N PHE A 206 -4.62 -6.87 -12.51
CA PHE A 206 -5.96 -7.02 -11.93
C PHE A 206 -7.03 -6.38 -12.81
N LEU A 207 -6.82 -5.15 -13.26
CA LEU A 207 -7.75 -4.45 -14.15
C LEU A 207 -7.80 -5.13 -15.52
N THR A 208 -6.68 -5.53 -16.08
CA THR A 208 -6.61 -6.24 -17.36
C THR A 208 -7.41 -7.55 -17.32
N ALA A 209 -7.34 -8.30 -16.24
CA ALA A 209 -8.04 -9.58 -16.11
C ALA A 209 -9.55 -9.43 -15.81
N ASN A 210 -9.96 -8.33 -15.18
CA ASN A 210 -11.31 -8.20 -14.62
C ASN A 210 -12.14 -7.06 -15.22
N TRP A 211 -11.55 -6.16 -16.02
CA TRP A 211 -12.26 -5.06 -16.68
C TRP A 211 -12.62 -5.44 -18.11
N ASN A 212 -13.90 -5.24 -18.48
CA ASN A 212 -14.31 -5.32 -19.87
C ASN A 212 -14.19 -3.93 -20.51
N ALA A 213 -13.26 -3.77 -21.43
CA ALA A 213 -13.04 -2.52 -22.16
C ALA A 213 -13.96 -2.36 -23.39
N ASP A 214 -14.75 -3.38 -23.73
CA ASP A 214 -15.70 -3.30 -24.81
C ASP A 214 -16.93 -2.47 -24.37
N GLY A 215 -17.16 -1.36 -25.02
CA GLY A 215 -18.31 -0.48 -24.76
C GLY A 215 -17.91 0.87 -24.12
N ASP A 216 -18.94 1.62 -23.69
CA ASP A 216 -18.81 3.02 -23.25
C ASP A 216 -18.60 3.19 -21.73
N LYS A 217 -18.35 2.11 -21.02
CA LYS A 217 -18.19 2.14 -19.56
C LYS A 217 -16.87 2.80 -19.19
N LYS A 218 -16.95 3.77 -18.26
CA LYS A 218 -15.80 4.56 -17.80
C LYS A 218 -15.21 3.96 -16.54
N LEU A 219 -13.89 3.99 -16.45
CA LEU A 219 -13.16 3.71 -15.21
C LEU A 219 -12.69 5.02 -14.59
N LEU A 220 -12.91 5.18 -13.28
CA LEU A 220 -12.43 6.29 -12.49
C LEU A 220 -11.62 5.74 -11.31
N LEU A 221 -10.41 6.27 -11.09
CA LEU A 221 -9.54 5.84 -9.99
C LEU A 221 -9.32 6.99 -9.01
N MET A 222 -9.55 6.76 -7.73
CA MET A 222 -9.38 7.76 -6.66
C MET A 222 -8.44 7.21 -5.59
N GLY A 223 -7.18 7.68 -5.58
CA GLY A 223 -6.13 7.21 -4.69
C GLY A 223 -5.79 8.20 -3.59
N HIS A 224 -5.81 7.74 -2.33
CA HIS A 224 -5.31 8.50 -1.19
C HIS A 224 -3.87 8.12 -0.88
N SER A 225 -3.01 9.12 -0.66
CA SER A 225 -1.63 8.91 -0.23
C SER A 225 -0.87 7.96 -1.18
N MET A 226 -0.32 6.84 -0.68
CA MET A 226 0.31 5.79 -1.48
C MET A 226 -0.60 5.26 -2.61
N GLY A 227 -1.93 5.24 -2.41
CA GLY A 227 -2.88 4.78 -3.42
C GLY A 227 -2.82 5.56 -4.72
N GLY A 228 -2.54 6.86 -4.67
CA GLY A 228 -2.33 7.66 -5.88
C GLY A 228 -1.02 7.33 -6.60
N LEU A 229 0.02 6.91 -5.88
CA LEU A 229 1.26 6.42 -6.50
C LEU A 229 1.06 5.04 -7.15
N VAL A 230 0.22 4.20 -6.56
CA VAL A 230 -0.18 2.91 -7.15
C VAL A 230 -0.95 3.13 -8.46
N ILE A 231 -1.84 4.14 -8.53
CA ILE A 231 -2.51 4.53 -9.79
C ILE A 231 -1.47 4.93 -10.84
N ARG A 232 -0.53 5.84 -10.51
CA ARG A 232 0.53 6.26 -11.43
C ARG A 232 1.37 5.09 -11.93
N SER A 233 1.75 4.20 -11.02
CA SER A 233 2.53 3.01 -11.35
C SER A 233 1.73 2.06 -12.25
N GLY A 234 0.45 1.79 -11.95
CA GLY A 234 -0.42 0.98 -12.80
C GLY A 234 -0.58 1.55 -14.22
N CYS A 235 -0.80 2.86 -14.34
CA CYS A 235 -0.83 3.53 -15.63
C CYS A 235 0.49 3.41 -16.40
N HIS A 236 1.64 3.49 -15.69
CA HIS A 236 2.95 3.32 -16.32
C HIS A 236 3.12 1.90 -16.88
N TYR A 237 2.78 0.87 -16.11
CA TYR A 237 2.86 -0.51 -16.59
C TYR A 237 1.93 -0.76 -17.78
N ALA A 238 0.69 -0.27 -17.70
CA ALA A 238 -0.26 -0.37 -18.80
C ALA A 238 0.21 0.36 -20.09
N GLN A 239 0.84 1.55 -19.95
CA GLN A 239 1.43 2.26 -21.09
C GLN A 239 2.66 1.56 -21.69
N SER A 240 3.41 0.82 -20.87
CA SER A 240 4.60 0.08 -21.31
C SER A 240 4.26 -1.16 -22.12
N GLN A 241 2.98 -1.57 -22.10
CA GLN A 241 2.44 -2.68 -22.86
C GLN A 241 1.68 -2.18 -24.10
N SER A 242 1.29 -3.08 -24.99
CA SER A 242 0.41 -2.68 -26.08
C SER A 242 -1.00 -2.39 -25.55
N PRO A 243 -1.78 -1.51 -26.21
CA PRO A 243 -3.19 -1.24 -25.83
C PRO A 243 -4.07 -2.49 -25.78
N VAL A 244 -3.71 -3.54 -26.51
CA VAL A 244 -4.38 -4.84 -26.49
C VAL A 244 -4.11 -5.61 -25.20
N GLN A 245 -2.94 -5.40 -24.59
CA GLN A 245 -2.55 -6.09 -23.37
C GLN A 245 -3.10 -5.45 -22.09
N SER A 246 -3.32 -4.12 -22.10
CA SER A 246 -3.90 -3.39 -20.96
C SER A 246 -5.07 -2.51 -21.43
N PRO A 247 -6.18 -3.13 -21.88
CA PRO A 247 -7.27 -2.40 -22.52
C PRO A 247 -8.03 -1.45 -21.57
N TRP A 248 -8.00 -1.68 -20.26
CA TRP A 248 -8.65 -0.85 -19.27
C TRP A 248 -8.16 0.60 -19.30
N LEU A 249 -6.90 0.84 -19.68
CA LEU A 249 -6.29 2.16 -19.67
C LEU A 249 -7.04 3.12 -20.64
N SER A 250 -7.51 2.63 -21.78
CA SER A 250 -8.27 3.44 -22.76
C SER A 250 -9.63 3.91 -22.22
N THR A 251 -10.16 3.23 -21.21
CA THR A 251 -11.44 3.56 -20.57
C THR A 251 -11.28 4.38 -19.30
N LEU A 252 -10.04 4.57 -18.83
CA LEU A 252 -9.73 5.42 -17.69
C LEU A 252 -9.95 6.89 -18.08
N THR A 253 -10.98 7.49 -17.51
CA THR A 253 -11.36 8.88 -17.82
C THR A 253 -10.92 9.88 -16.76
N HIS A 254 -10.79 9.46 -15.49
CA HIS A 254 -10.46 10.33 -14.38
C HIS A 254 -9.53 9.63 -13.38
N ALA A 255 -8.49 10.34 -12.95
CA ALA A 255 -7.57 9.89 -11.91
C ALA A 255 -7.39 10.99 -10.84
N ALA A 256 -7.88 10.77 -9.62
CA ALA A 256 -7.69 11.68 -8.50
C ALA A 256 -6.59 11.20 -7.57
N TYR A 257 -5.70 12.11 -7.19
CA TYR A 257 -4.57 11.90 -6.30
C TYR A 257 -4.77 12.75 -5.05
N ILE A 258 -5.21 12.11 -3.97
CA ILE A 258 -5.62 12.78 -2.75
C ILE A 258 -4.46 12.69 -1.75
N ALA A 259 -3.81 13.82 -1.47
CA ALA A 259 -2.61 13.92 -0.62
C ALA A 259 -1.52 12.90 -0.98
N SER A 260 -1.33 12.62 -2.28
CA SER A 260 -0.36 11.63 -2.76
C SER A 260 1.04 12.23 -2.81
N PRO A 261 2.06 11.56 -2.23
CA PRO A 261 3.43 12.08 -2.20
C PRO A 261 4.17 11.80 -3.50
N HIS A 262 3.87 12.56 -4.56
CA HIS A 262 4.42 12.33 -5.90
C HIS A 262 5.95 12.44 -5.98
N ASP A 263 6.56 13.19 -5.06
CA ASP A 263 8.01 13.34 -4.91
C ASP A 263 8.51 12.73 -3.57
N GLY A 264 7.74 11.79 -3.04
CA GLY A 264 8.03 11.10 -1.78
C GLY A 264 7.64 11.88 -0.54
N ALA A 265 7.94 11.27 0.61
CA ALA A 265 7.70 11.84 1.94
C ALA A 265 8.85 11.50 2.90
N PRO A 266 9.12 12.36 3.92
CA PRO A 266 10.19 12.10 4.89
C PRO A 266 9.99 10.78 5.64
N MET A 267 11.05 9.95 5.71
CA MET A 267 11.00 8.60 6.28
C MET A 267 10.55 8.60 7.75
N GLU A 268 10.96 9.60 8.53
CA GLU A 268 10.56 9.71 9.94
C GLU A 268 9.06 9.90 10.09
N LYS A 269 8.46 10.72 9.22
CA LYS A 269 7.01 10.96 9.21
C LYS A 269 6.23 9.71 8.80
N ILE A 270 6.72 8.98 7.77
CA ILE A 270 6.15 7.72 7.34
C ILE A 270 6.22 6.68 8.47
N GLY A 271 7.40 6.55 9.12
CA GLY A 271 7.59 5.65 10.24
C GLY A 271 6.70 5.98 11.44
N ASN A 272 6.53 7.26 11.75
CA ASN A 272 5.64 7.71 12.83
C ASN A 272 4.18 7.42 12.52
N LEU A 273 3.74 7.61 11.28
CA LEU A 273 2.40 7.24 10.84
C LEU A 273 2.16 5.73 10.99
N ALA A 274 3.07 4.90 10.47
CA ALA A 274 2.98 3.44 10.55
C ALA A 274 2.92 2.96 12.01
N ASN A 275 3.79 3.50 12.88
CA ASN A 275 3.79 3.19 14.30
C ASN A 275 2.50 3.64 15.00
N SER A 276 1.96 4.81 14.65
CA SER A 276 0.70 5.30 15.20
C SER A 276 -0.47 4.39 14.83
N LEU A 277 -0.54 3.96 13.57
CA LEU A 277 -1.60 3.07 13.08
C LEU A 277 -1.49 1.65 13.68
N LEU A 278 -0.28 1.12 13.86
CA LEU A 278 -0.07 -0.13 14.61
C LEU A 278 -0.42 0.01 16.09
N GLY A 279 -0.08 1.14 16.71
CA GLY A 279 -0.27 1.40 18.14
C GLY A 279 -1.73 1.52 18.58
N VAL A 280 -2.65 1.72 17.64
CA VAL A 280 -4.10 1.83 17.90
C VAL A 280 -4.67 0.51 18.47
N THR A 281 -3.99 -0.63 18.27
CA THR A 281 -4.49 -1.91 18.75
C THR A 281 -3.55 -2.55 19.78
N PRO A 282 -4.08 -3.10 20.90
CA PRO A 282 -3.28 -3.81 21.89
C PRO A 282 -2.51 -5.00 21.32
N TYR A 283 -3.05 -5.61 20.26
CA TYR A 283 -2.50 -6.82 19.62
C TYR A 283 -1.25 -6.55 18.77
N ALA A 284 -1.12 -5.35 18.22
CA ALA A 284 0.01 -4.98 17.36
C ALA A 284 1.16 -4.31 18.15
N ARG A 285 0.94 -3.88 19.41
CA ARG A 285 1.96 -3.23 20.25
C ARG A 285 3.25 -4.04 20.39
N PRO A 286 3.24 -5.37 20.60
CA PRO A 286 4.48 -6.15 20.68
C PRO A 286 5.31 -6.08 19.40
N LEU A 287 4.66 -5.91 18.24
CA LEU A 287 5.33 -5.80 16.93
C LEU A 287 6.04 -4.46 16.76
N MET A 288 5.62 -3.42 17.49
CA MET A 288 6.33 -2.12 17.52
C MET A 288 7.74 -2.24 18.09
N ALA A 289 7.98 -3.20 18.98
CA ALA A 289 9.32 -3.45 19.55
C ALA A 289 10.31 -3.98 18.48
N LEU A 290 9.81 -4.49 17.34
CA LEU A 290 10.61 -4.87 16.18
C LEU A 290 10.95 -3.65 15.29
N GLY A 291 10.78 -2.45 15.79
CA GLY A 291 10.68 -1.10 15.24
C GLY A 291 11.69 -0.61 14.21
N ASN A 292 12.60 -1.46 13.73
CA ASN A 292 13.50 -1.14 12.61
C ASN A 292 13.19 -1.97 11.34
N ILE A 293 12.25 -2.90 11.41
CA ILE A 293 11.81 -3.67 10.23
C ILE A 293 10.81 -2.79 9.49
N ARG A 294 11.24 -2.21 8.39
CA ARG A 294 10.40 -1.40 7.50
C ARG A 294 10.18 -2.16 6.21
N SER A 295 8.91 -2.36 5.84
CA SER A 295 8.56 -3.01 4.58
C SER A 295 9.14 -2.28 3.38
N LEU A 296 9.26 -2.99 2.26
CA LEU A 296 9.63 -2.39 0.98
C LEU A 296 8.62 -1.30 0.55
N GLY A 297 7.34 -1.43 0.91
CA GLY A 297 6.32 -0.41 0.71
C GLY A 297 6.66 0.91 1.41
N ILE A 298 7.03 0.86 2.69
CA ILE A 298 7.49 2.05 3.45
C ILE A 298 8.73 2.65 2.79
N ARG A 299 9.68 1.82 2.37
CA ARG A 299 10.94 2.29 1.73
C ARG A 299 10.69 2.91 0.37
N SER A 300 9.83 2.32 -0.46
CA SER A 300 9.48 2.85 -1.77
C SER A 300 8.72 4.18 -1.68
N LEU A 301 7.93 4.38 -0.61
CA LEU A 301 7.17 5.62 -0.40
C LEU A 301 8.08 6.82 -0.09
N ARG A 302 9.24 6.59 0.53
CA ARG A 302 10.22 7.66 0.80
C ARG A 302 10.60 8.42 -0.46
N HIS A 303 10.77 7.70 -1.56
CA HIS A 303 11.22 8.23 -2.85
C HIS A 303 10.11 8.21 -3.91
N ALA A 304 8.87 7.87 -3.54
CA ALA A 304 7.73 7.67 -4.44
C ALA A 304 8.07 6.77 -5.65
N ASN A 305 8.82 5.69 -5.45
CA ASN A 305 9.29 4.83 -6.52
C ASN A 305 8.12 4.10 -7.20
N VAL A 306 7.61 4.68 -8.28
CA VAL A 306 6.53 4.10 -9.10
C VAL A 306 7.06 3.06 -10.10
N THR A 307 8.38 2.96 -10.26
CA THR A 307 9.11 1.89 -10.96
C THR A 307 10.21 1.35 -10.08
N PRO A 308 10.73 0.13 -10.35
CA PRO A 308 11.92 -0.36 -9.67
C PRO A 308 13.08 0.63 -9.80
N PRO A 309 13.84 0.89 -8.73
CA PRO A 309 15.02 1.73 -8.82
C PRO A 309 16.09 1.07 -9.71
N HIS A 310 16.72 1.87 -10.56
CA HIS A 310 17.74 1.37 -11.49
C HIS A 310 19.10 1.11 -10.82
N ASP A 311 19.36 1.79 -9.69
CA ASP A 311 20.61 1.69 -8.95
C ASP A 311 20.39 1.97 -7.45
N ASP A 312 21.46 1.90 -6.66
CA ASP A 312 21.44 2.16 -5.22
C ASP A 312 21.18 3.65 -4.87
N SER A 313 21.18 4.55 -5.84
CA SER A 313 20.94 5.99 -5.59
C SER A 313 19.49 6.29 -5.25
N HIS A 314 18.56 5.36 -5.56
CA HIS A 314 17.12 5.52 -5.40
C HIS A 314 16.56 6.80 -6.03
N GLN A 315 17.31 7.46 -6.91
CA GLN A 315 16.82 8.64 -7.61
C GLN A 315 15.70 8.26 -8.57
N GLN A 316 14.57 8.95 -8.45
CA GLN A 316 13.49 8.82 -9.39
C GLN A 316 13.82 9.53 -10.70
N ILE A 317 13.61 8.83 -11.80
CA ILE A 317 13.47 9.46 -13.10
C ILE A 317 12.01 9.94 -13.17
N PRO A 318 11.74 11.24 -13.41
CA PRO A 318 10.38 11.72 -13.62
C PRO A 318 9.73 10.93 -14.74
N LEU A 319 8.67 10.20 -14.43
CA LEU A 319 7.89 9.46 -15.42
C LEU A 319 6.75 10.34 -15.93
N PRO A 320 6.48 10.34 -17.24
CA PRO A 320 5.32 11.01 -17.79
C PRO A 320 4.03 10.50 -17.12
N PHE A 321 3.10 11.39 -16.85
CA PHE A 321 1.76 11.00 -16.45
C PHE A 321 0.96 10.52 -17.68
N TYR A 322 -0.08 9.75 -17.43
CA TYR A 322 -0.95 9.27 -18.52
C TYR A 322 -1.85 10.41 -19.03
N GLU A 323 -1.62 10.87 -20.24
CA GLU A 323 -2.37 12.01 -20.82
C GLU A 323 -3.79 11.66 -21.31
N GLY A 324 -4.17 10.39 -21.24
CA GLY A 324 -5.47 9.90 -21.74
C GLY A 324 -6.67 10.25 -20.88
N CYS A 325 -6.48 10.71 -19.64
CA CYS A 325 -7.56 11.01 -18.70
C CYS A 325 -7.43 12.39 -18.05
N GLU A 326 -8.49 12.83 -17.36
CA GLU A 326 -8.46 14.02 -16.49
C GLU A 326 -7.79 13.68 -15.15
N HIS A 327 -6.97 14.62 -14.64
CA HIS A 327 -6.24 14.45 -13.39
C HIS A 327 -6.62 15.53 -12.37
N LEU A 328 -6.87 15.10 -11.12
CA LEU A 328 -7.00 16.00 -9.99
C LEU A 328 -5.91 15.70 -8.96
N LEU A 329 -5.05 16.67 -8.70
CA LEU A 329 -4.12 16.64 -7.58
C LEU A 329 -4.75 17.46 -6.45
N LEU A 330 -5.12 16.79 -5.37
CA LEU A 330 -5.73 17.41 -4.21
C LEU A 330 -4.79 17.27 -3.02
N GLY A 331 -4.16 18.39 -2.64
CA GLY A 331 -3.28 18.47 -1.47
C GLY A 331 -4.01 19.00 -0.24
N ALA A 332 -3.35 18.83 0.90
CA ALA A 332 -3.78 19.38 2.17
C ALA A 332 -2.61 20.05 2.88
N ARG A 333 -2.88 21.03 3.71
CA ARG A 333 -1.89 21.63 4.61
C ARG A 333 -2.52 21.99 5.94
N ARG A 334 -1.74 21.81 7.00
CA ARG A 334 -2.09 22.33 8.31
C ARG A 334 -1.76 23.82 8.38
N PHE A 335 -2.48 24.54 9.23
CA PHE A 335 -2.15 25.91 9.53
C PHE A 335 -0.83 25.93 10.31
N TYR A 336 0.22 26.43 9.66
CA TYR A 336 1.52 26.66 10.27
C TYR A 336 1.88 28.14 10.10
N GLU A 337 2.77 28.64 10.94
CA GLU A 337 3.30 29.98 10.81
C GLU A 337 3.98 30.20 9.44
N PRO A 338 4.06 31.45 8.96
CA PRO A 338 4.78 31.77 7.73
C PRO A 338 6.21 31.18 7.77
N GLY A 339 6.56 30.38 6.77
CA GLY A 339 7.84 29.65 6.69
C GLY A 339 7.77 28.16 6.95
N GLN A 340 6.63 27.61 7.40
CA GLN A 340 6.45 26.19 7.67
C GLN A 340 5.66 25.42 6.59
N ARG A 341 5.44 26.03 5.42
CA ARG A 341 4.69 25.40 4.29
C ARG A 341 5.28 24.07 3.81
N TRP A 342 6.57 23.85 4.00
CA TRP A 342 7.23 22.59 3.68
C TRP A 342 6.70 21.39 4.48
N LEU A 343 5.97 21.62 5.57
CA LEU A 343 5.37 20.56 6.37
C LEU A 343 4.12 19.94 5.74
N GLY A 344 3.46 20.66 4.82
CA GLY A 344 2.25 20.19 4.15
C GLY A 344 1.14 19.79 5.12
N ASP A 345 0.53 18.63 4.90
CA ASP A 345 -0.54 18.05 5.73
C ASP A 345 -0.02 17.36 7.02
N GLY A 346 1.27 17.46 7.30
CA GLY A 346 1.95 16.81 8.42
C GLY A 346 2.71 15.53 8.03
N LEU A 347 2.44 14.95 6.86
CA LEU A 347 3.15 13.82 6.26
C LEU A 347 3.76 14.18 4.92
N VAL A 348 2.96 14.69 4.00
CA VAL A 348 3.33 14.98 2.61
C VAL A 348 3.57 16.49 2.43
N PRO A 349 4.74 16.90 1.91
CA PRO A 349 5.00 18.28 1.55
C PRO A 349 4.02 18.79 0.47
N GLU A 350 3.69 20.09 0.49
CA GLU A 350 2.76 20.69 -0.50
C GLU A 350 3.21 20.45 -1.94
N GLU A 351 4.48 20.68 -2.24
CA GLU A 351 5.06 20.52 -3.57
C GLU A 351 4.91 19.08 -4.05
N SER A 352 5.18 18.10 -3.17
CA SER A 352 5.02 16.67 -3.44
C SER A 352 3.56 16.31 -3.71
N ALA A 353 2.60 16.85 -2.92
CA ALA A 353 1.17 16.61 -3.12
C ALA A 353 0.64 17.23 -4.41
N MET A 354 1.25 18.35 -4.87
CA MET A 354 0.87 19.05 -6.10
C MET A 354 1.54 18.49 -7.36
N GLY A 355 2.21 17.36 -7.26
CA GLY A 355 2.77 16.65 -8.40
C GLY A 355 4.26 16.86 -8.63
N GLY A 356 4.90 17.83 -7.98
CA GLY A 356 6.34 18.09 -8.12
C GLY A 356 6.79 18.11 -9.58
N PRO A 357 7.90 17.45 -9.92
CA PRO A 357 8.41 17.38 -11.29
C PRO A 357 7.67 16.38 -12.19
N HIS A 358 6.70 15.61 -11.65
CA HIS A 358 6.03 14.54 -12.37
C HIS A 358 4.78 14.98 -13.14
N PHE A 359 4.24 16.15 -12.82
CA PHE A 359 3.11 16.74 -13.53
C PHE A 359 3.48 18.14 -14.00
N PRO A 360 3.15 18.50 -15.25
CA PRO A 360 3.46 19.82 -15.76
C PRO A 360 2.77 20.91 -14.93
N GLY A 361 3.42 22.05 -14.78
CA GLY A 361 2.89 23.19 -14.00
C GLY A 361 1.53 23.69 -14.51
N SER A 362 1.34 23.66 -15.84
CA SER A 362 0.07 23.96 -16.49
C SER A 362 -0.21 22.91 -17.55
N HIS A 363 -1.35 22.26 -17.47
CA HIS A 363 -1.85 21.30 -18.46
C HIS A 363 -3.38 21.30 -18.41
N PRO A 364 -4.09 21.30 -19.55
CA PRO A 364 -5.55 21.42 -19.58
C PRO A 364 -6.27 20.28 -18.83
N LYS A 365 -5.68 19.09 -18.78
CA LYS A 365 -6.23 17.92 -18.08
C LYS A 365 -5.74 17.75 -16.64
N VAL A 366 -4.99 18.71 -16.09
CA VAL A 366 -4.44 18.61 -14.72
C VAL A 366 -4.97 19.76 -13.87
N GLN A 367 -5.86 19.44 -12.95
CA GLN A 367 -6.37 20.39 -11.96
C GLN A 367 -5.66 20.18 -10.62
N ARG A 368 -5.50 21.25 -9.86
CA ARG A 368 -4.85 21.28 -8.54
C ARG A 368 -5.71 22.01 -7.54
N HIS A 369 -5.98 21.36 -6.41
CA HIS A 369 -6.71 21.96 -5.31
C HIS A 369 -5.90 21.79 -4.02
N MET A 370 -5.78 22.83 -3.20
CA MET A 370 -5.17 22.78 -1.89
C MET A 370 -6.23 23.09 -0.84
N LEU A 371 -6.35 22.21 0.17
CA LEU A 371 -7.22 22.42 1.31
C LEU A 371 -6.41 22.83 2.53
N ASP A 372 -6.81 23.96 3.11
CA ASP A 372 -6.17 24.54 4.29
C ASP A 372 -6.70 23.96 5.58
N ASP A 373 -5.88 23.94 6.62
CA ASP A 373 -6.21 23.55 7.98
C ASP A 373 -6.76 22.13 8.12
N VAL A 374 -6.15 21.20 7.37
CA VAL A 374 -6.51 19.77 7.46
C VAL A 374 -5.25 18.90 7.34
N GLY A 375 -5.23 17.79 8.10
CA GLY A 375 -4.10 16.86 8.12
C GLY A 375 -4.33 15.66 7.21
N HIS A 376 -3.26 14.90 6.97
CA HIS A 376 -3.18 13.80 6.02
C HIS A 376 -4.33 12.78 6.08
N ILE A 377 -4.65 12.29 7.29
CA ILE A 377 -5.72 11.29 7.47
C ILE A 377 -7.08 11.95 7.67
N THR A 378 -7.13 13.11 8.35
CA THR A 378 -8.39 13.80 8.63
C THR A 378 -9.01 14.36 7.35
N LEU A 379 -8.23 14.55 6.30
CA LEU A 379 -8.68 14.95 4.97
C LEU A 379 -9.80 14.04 4.43
N LEU A 380 -9.72 12.73 4.65
CA LEU A 380 -10.75 11.78 4.21
C LEU A 380 -12.12 11.98 4.86
N LYS A 381 -12.21 12.79 5.92
CA LYS A 381 -13.45 13.13 6.62
C LYS A 381 -13.92 14.57 6.35
N ASP A 382 -13.15 15.35 5.61
CA ASP A 382 -13.44 16.76 5.33
C ASP A 382 -14.44 16.90 4.16
N ALA A 383 -15.52 17.64 4.37
CA ALA A 383 -16.54 17.88 3.34
C ALA A 383 -15.94 18.51 2.07
N ARG A 384 -14.99 19.42 2.23
CA ARG A 384 -14.36 20.16 1.12
C ARG A 384 -13.61 19.25 0.13
N LEU A 385 -13.13 18.09 0.59
CA LEU A 385 -12.58 17.05 -0.28
C LEU A 385 -13.64 16.60 -1.29
N TYR A 386 -14.80 16.19 -0.80
CA TYR A 386 -15.86 15.61 -1.62
C TYR A 386 -16.54 16.68 -2.49
N ASP A 387 -16.66 17.91 -2.02
CA ASP A 387 -17.10 19.06 -2.83
C ASP A 387 -16.13 19.31 -4.00
N SER A 388 -14.83 19.14 -3.78
CA SER A 388 -13.82 19.31 -4.83
C SER A 388 -13.87 18.19 -5.86
N LEU A 389 -14.02 16.92 -5.39
CA LEU A 389 -14.21 15.76 -6.26
C LEU A 389 -15.49 15.89 -7.09
N GLN A 390 -16.60 16.29 -6.47
CA GLN A 390 -17.89 16.45 -7.15
C GLN A 390 -17.81 17.53 -8.25
N ARG A 391 -17.20 18.68 -7.97
CA ARG A 391 -17.02 19.76 -8.96
C ARG A 391 -16.13 19.36 -10.12
N TRP A 392 -15.11 18.53 -9.86
CA TRP A 392 -14.20 18.05 -10.89
C TRP A 392 -14.82 16.99 -11.80
N LEU A 393 -15.76 16.19 -11.29
CA LEU A 393 -16.46 15.16 -12.05
C LEU A 393 -17.59 15.71 -12.93
N ASN A 394 -18.12 16.92 -12.63
CA ASN A 394 -19.18 17.59 -13.39
C ASN A 394 -18.59 18.52 -14.46
#